data_41d95bc28b4af519155663cc916a2204
#
_entry.id   41d95bc28b4af519155663cc916a2204
#
_cell.length_a   1.000
_cell.length_b   1.000
_cell.length_c   1.000
_cell.angle_alpha   90.00
_cell.angle_beta   90.00
_cell.angle_gamma   90.00
#
_symmetry.space_group_name_H-M   'P 1'
#
loop_
_entity.id
_entity.type
_entity.pdbx_description
1 polymer ?
#
loop_
_entity_poly.entity_id
_entity_poly.type
_entity_poly.pdbx_seq_one_letter_code
_entity_poly.pdbx_strand_id
1 'polypeptide(L)'
;MTLQLGDQAPDFNLPNQDGNLVQLASLRGQRVVLYFYPKDDTPGCTKEACNFRDCWELFEGQDIKVLGISKDGAISHAKFMKKHRLPFTLLTDAEPCPVASSYGSYGLKKFMGREYMGMMRHTFVVDPEGKLELIYLKVKAEIMANQILTDLGLA
;
A
#
# COMPACT_ATOMS: atom_id res chain seq x y z
N MET A 1 0.49 -18.18 8.21
CA MET A 1 -0.67 -18.45 7.36
C MET A 1 -0.73 -17.47 6.21
N THR A 2 -1.03 -17.95 5.02
CA THR A 2 -1.17 -17.12 3.84
C THR A 2 -2.59 -16.56 3.76
N LEU A 3 -2.72 -15.25 3.56
CA LEU A 3 -4.02 -14.63 3.37
C LEU A 3 -4.63 -15.04 2.03
N GLN A 4 -5.95 -15.20 2.02
CA GLN A 4 -6.71 -15.59 0.85
C GLN A 4 -7.87 -14.62 0.61
N LEU A 5 -8.39 -14.62 -0.63
CA LEU A 5 -9.58 -13.83 -0.96
C LEU A 5 -10.73 -14.19 -0.03
N GLY A 6 -11.41 -13.19 0.47
CA GLY A 6 -12.50 -13.35 1.42
C GLY A 6 -12.09 -13.36 2.88
N ASP A 7 -10.79 -13.48 3.18
CA ASP A 7 -10.30 -13.38 4.55
C ASP A 7 -10.50 -11.98 5.09
N GLN A 8 -10.70 -11.86 6.40
CA GLN A 8 -10.71 -10.57 7.06
C GLN A 8 -9.32 -9.95 6.93
N ALA A 9 -9.24 -8.74 6.40
CA ALA A 9 -7.97 -8.02 6.32
C ALA A 9 -7.48 -7.71 7.75
N PRO A 10 -6.22 -8.05 8.09
CA PRO A 10 -5.68 -7.71 9.41
C PRO A 10 -5.80 -6.22 9.69
N ASP A 11 -6.38 -5.87 10.85
CA ASP A 11 -6.52 -4.47 11.24
C ASP A 11 -5.17 -3.89 11.62
N PHE A 12 -5.08 -2.57 11.57
CA PHE A 12 -3.88 -1.86 11.98
C PHE A 12 -4.23 -0.43 12.39
N ASN A 13 -3.29 0.20 13.09
CA ASN A 13 -3.38 1.58 13.48
C ASN A 13 -2.00 2.20 13.28
N LEU A 14 -1.79 2.86 12.15
CA LEU A 14 -0.48 3.36 11.74
C LEU A 14 -0.50 4.88 11.55
N PRO A 15 0.60 5.58 11.88
CA PRO A 15 0.68 7.03 11.68
C PRO A 15 0.88 7.36 10.19
N ASN A 16 0.26 8.45 9.76
CA ASN A 16 0.45 9.01 8.43
C ASN A 16 1.60 10.02 8.42
N GLN A 17 1.78 10.73 7.30
CA GLN A 17 2.85 11.72 7.12
C GLN A 17 2.74 12.92 8.08
N ASP A 18 1.57 13.14 8.67
CA ASP A 18 1.33 14.22 9.64
C ASP A 18 1.40 13.73 11.09
N GLY A 19 1.69 12.44 11.30
CA GLY A 19 1.73 11.81 12.61
C GLY A 19 0.37 11.40 13.16
N ASN A 20 -0.70 11.55 12.39
CA ASN A 20 -2.05 11.15 12.80
C ASN A 20 -2.27 9.67 12.53
N LEU A 21 -2.89 8.98 13.48
CA LEU A 21 -3.15 7.56 13.36
C LEU A 21 -4.30 7.27 12.38
N VAL A 22 -4.08 6.28 11.51
CA VAL A 22 -5.08 5.77 10.57
C VAL A 22 -5.35 4.32 10.92
N GLN A 23 -6.58 4.01 11.26
CA GLN A 23 -7.02 2.65 11.59
C GLN A 23 -7.83 2.08 10.42
N LEU A 24 -7.45 0.88 9.95
CA LEU A 24 -8.15 0.25 8.83
C LEU A 24 -9.64 0.03 9.15
N ALA A 25 -9.95 -0.45 10.35
CA ALA A 25 -11.34 -0.73 10.74
C ALA A 25 -12.24 0.51 10.69
N SER A 26 -11.68 1.72 10.82
CA SER A 26 -12.47 2.95 10.73
C SER A 26 -12.83 3.33 9.28
N LEU A 27 -12.31 2.61 8.30
CA LEU A 27 -12.55 2.87 6.88
C LEU A 27 -13.60 1.94 6.28
N ARG A 28 -14.36 1.23 7.10
CA ARG A 28 -15.48 0.40 6.64
C ARG A 28 -16.48 1.24 5.85
N GLY A 29 -17.10 0.65 4.85
CA GLY A 29 -18.05 1.33 3.98
C GLY A 29 -17.45 1.80 2.66
N GLN A 30 -16.13 1.71 2.48
CA GLN A 30 -15.46 2.02 1.24
C GLN A 30 -14.37 0.99 0.96
N ARG A 31 -14.01 0.85 -0.31
CA ARG A 31 -12.85 0.04 -0.68
C ARG A 31 -11.57 0.75 -0.27
N VAL A 32 -10.57 -0.03 0.14
CA VAL A 32 -9.26 0.49 0.51
C VAL A 32 -8.20 -0.29 -0.24
N VAL A 33 -7.33 0.42 -0.96
CA VAL A 33 -6.14 -0.16 -1.56
C VAL A 33 -4.99 0.01 -0.59
N LEU A 34 -4.38 -1.09 -0.20
CA LEU A 34 -3.18 -1.11 0.63
C LEU A 34 -2.02 -1.56 -0.24
N TYR A 35 -1.04 -0.72 -0.49
CA TYR A 35 0.14 -1.17 -1.20
C TYR A 35 1.38 -1.02 -0.33
N PHE A 36 2.06 -2.14 -0.10
CA PHE A 36 3.32 -2.19 0.62
C PHE A 36 4.46 -1.98 -0.37
N TYR A 37 5.45 -1.17 0.01
CA TYR A 37 6.59 -0.88 -0.85
C TYR A 37 7.86 -0.71 -0.02
N PRO A 38 9.04 -1.03 -0.61
CA PRO A 38 10.28 -1.08 0.17
C PRO A 38 10.78 0.25 0.71
N LYS A 39 10.75 1.33 -0.08
CA LYS A 39 11.38 2.58 0.34
C LYS A 39 10.93 3.77 -0.50
N ASP A 40 10.67 4.89 0.17
CA ASP A 40 10.34 6.16 -0.48
C ASP A 40 11.42 6.59 -1.48
N ASP A 41 10.97 7.19 -2.57
CA ASP A 41 11.81 7.86 -3.57
C ASP A 41 12.88 6.96 -4.21
N THR A 42 12.60 5.66 -4.30
CA THR A 42 13.38 4.73 -5.11
C THR A 42 12.68 4.57 -6.48
N PRO A 43 13.40 4.14 -7.54
CA PRO A 43 12.81 4.12 -8.89
C PRO A 43 11.52 3.33 -9.02
N GLY A 44 11.47 2.11 -8.51
CA GLY A 44 10.26 1.28 -8.59
C GLY A 44 9.11 1.83 -7.75
N CYS A 45 9.41 2.27 -6.54
CA CYS A 45 8.39 2.81 -5.63
C CYS A 45 7.84 4.14 -6.16
N THR A 46 8.68 4.94 -6.79
CA THR A 46 8.26 6.19 -7.42
C THR A 46 7.32 5.92 -8.60
N LYS A 47 7.64 4.93 -9.44
CA LYS A 47 6.77 4.56 -10.57
C LYS A 47 5.38 4.11 -10.08
N GLU A 48 5.35 3.30 -9.04
CA GLU A 48 4.08 2.83 -8.48
C GLU A 48 3.26 3.98 -7.91
N ALA A 49 3.87 4.82 -7.08
CA ALA A 49 3.20 5.98 -6.49
C ALA A 49 2.67 6.93 -7.57
N CYS A 50 3.46 7.20 -8.61
CA CYS A 50 3.05 8.06 -9.71
C CYS A 50 1.92 7.43 -10.54
N ASN A 51 1.90 6.11 -10.68
CA ASN A 51 0.78 5.42 -11.36
C ASN A 51 -0.52 5.62 -10.58
N PHE A 52 -0.51 5.47 -9.25
CA PHE A 52 -1.68 5.76 -8.42
C PHE A 52 -2.08 7.24 -8.52
N ARG A 53 -1.11 8.14 -8.50
CA ARG A 53 -1.38 9.58 -8.66
C ARG A 53 -2.08 9.87 -10.00
N ASP A 54 -1.57 9.28 -11.08
CA ASP A 54 -2.11 9.54 -12.41
C ASP A 54 -3.52 8.98 -12.60
N CYS A 55 -3.89 7.96 -11.82
CA CYS A 55 -5.23 7.37 -11.82
C CYS A 55 -6.12 7.91 -10.68
N TRP A 56 -5.66 8.90 -9.92
CA TRP A 56 -6.31 9.34 -8.69
C TRP A 56 -7.77 9.73 -8.86
N GLU A 57 -8.10 10.45 -9.94
CA GLU A 57 -9.48 10.89 -10.18
C GLU A 57 -10.45 9.71 -10.24
N LEU A 58 -10.03 8.59 -10.83
CA LEU A 58 -10.87 7.39 -10.91
C LEU A 58 -11.07 6.74 -9.54
N PHE A 59 -10.01 6.66 -8.73
CA PHE A 59 -10.13 6.12 -7.38
C PHE A 59 -11.02 7.00 -6.51
N GLU A 60 -10.77 8.29 -6.49
CA GLU A 60 -11.54 9.24 -5.71
C GLU A 60 -13.00 9.27 -6.14
N GLY A 61 -13.26 9.26 -7.44
CA GLY A 61 -14.61 9.25 -8.00
C GLY A 61 -15.42 8.00 -7.64
N GLN A 62 -14.73 6.88 -7.34
CA GLN A 62 -15.35 5.63 -6.93
C GLN A 62 -15.31 5.44 -5.40
N ASP A 63 -14.92 6.46 -4.65
CA ASP A 63 -14.79 6.42 -3.19
C ASP A 63 -13.84 5.30 -2.73
N ILE A 64 -12.70 5.15 -3.43
CA ILE A 64 -11.68 4.18 -3.09
C ILE A 64 -10.51 4.90 -2.43
N LYS A 65 -10.20 4.51 -1.19
CA LYS A 65 -9.06 5.03 -0.45
C LYS A 65 -7.78 4.32 -0.89
N VAL A 66 -6.69 5.05 -1.06
CA VAL A 66 -5.38 4.47 -1.36
C VAL A 66 -4.42 4.80 -0.22
N LEU A 67 -3.80 3.77 0.34
CA LEU A 67 -2.84 3.88 1.43
C LEU A 67 -1.54 3.19 1.01
N GLY A 68 -0.45 3.93 0.92
CA GLY A 68 0.88 3.36 0.72
C GLY A 68 1.53 3.12 2.07
N ILE A 69 2.19 1.98 2.24
CA ILE A 69 2.79 1.58 3.52
C ILE A 69 4.24 1.18 3.32
N SER A 70 5.15 1.83 4.04
CA SER A 70 6.55 1.45 4.10
C SER A 70 7.07 1.65 5.53
N LYS A 71 8.33 1.32 5.77
CA LYS A 71 8.95 1.56 7.09
C LYS A 71 9.47 2.99 7.26
N ASP A 72 9.46 3.78 6.18
CA ASP A 72 9.96 5.17 6.23
C ASP A 72 9.10 6.02 7.17
N GLY A 73 9.73 7.01 7.79
CA GLY A 73 9.06 7.88 8.74
C GLY A 73 8.28 9.02 8.09
N ALA A 74 7.59 9.79 8.92
CA ALA A 74 6.72 10.89 8.49
C ALA A 74 7.46 11.94 7.65
N ILE A 75 8.68 12.28 8.03
CA ILE A 75 9.48 13.27 7.31
C ILE A 75 9.79 12.80 5.89
N SER A 76 10.23 11.54 5.75
CA SER A 76 10.49 10.94 4.45
C SER A 76 9.24 10.90 3.58
N HIS A 77 8.12 10.45 4.15
CA HIS A 77 6.84 10.41 3.46
C HIS A 77 6.40 11.79 2.98
N ALA A 78 6.52 12.81 3.84
CA ALA A 78 6.12 14.17 3.48
C ALA A 78 6.95 14.70 2.31
N LYS A 79 8.26 14.44 2.30
CA LYS A 79 9.15 14.83 1.20
C LYS A 79 8.79 14.12 -0.10
N PHE A 80 8.53 12.83 -0.02
CA PHE A 80 8.16 12.01 -1.18
C PHE A 80 6.83 12.48 -1.78
N MET A 81 5.84 12.72 -0.93
CA MET A 81 4.54 13.22 -1.36
C MET A 81 4.64 14.58 -2.04
N LYS A 82 5.44 15.50 -1.47
CA LYS A 82 5.64 16.83 -2.03
C LYS A 82 6.37 16.76 -3.37
N LYS A 83 7.43 15.98 -3.44
CA LYS A 83 8.27 15.86 -4.64
C LYS A 83 7.48 15.37 -5.85
N HIS A 84 6.60 14.40 -5.65
CA HIS A 84 5.86 13.77 -6.72
C HIS A 84 4.37 14.12 -6.74
N ARG A 85 3.95 15.06 -5.88
CA ARG A 85 2.55 15.53 -5.78
C ARG A 85 1.57 14.37 -5.59
N LEU A 86 1.87 13.51 -4.62
CA LEU A 86 1.03 12.35 -4.32
C LEU A 86 -0.22 12.81 -3.54
N PRO A 87 -1.43 12.56 -4.07
CA PRO A 87 -2.67 13.04 -3.43
C PRO A 87 -3.24 12.10 -2.38
N PHE A 88 -2.63 10.95 -2.18
CA PHE A 88 -3.09 9.94 -1.23
C PHE A 88 -2.16 9.85 -0.02
N THR A 89 -2.59 9.09 0.99
CA THR A 89 -1.90 9.00 2.27
C THR A 89 -0.81 7.93 2.26
N LEU A 90 0.32 8.23 2.91
CA LEU A 90 1.38 7.27 3.18
C LEU A 90 1.44 6.98 4.67
N LEU A 91 1.62 5.71 5.04
CA LEU A 91 1.65 5.23 6.42
C LEU A 91 3.01 4.64 6.75
N THR A 92 3.40 4.76 8.03
CA THR A 92 4.65 4.21 8.54
C THR A 92 4.41 2.94 9.31
N ASP A 93 4.99 1.83 8.84
CA ASP A 93 5.06 0.57 9.58
C ASP A 93 6.51 0.37 10.00
N ALA A 94 6.90 1.00 11.12
CA ALA A 94 8.29 1.00 11.59
C ALA A 94 8.80 -0.41 11.87
N GLU A 95 10.11 -0.61 11.70
CA GLU A 95 10.71 -1.92 12.00
C GLU A 95 10.35 -2.37 13.42
N PRO A 96 10.00 -3.64 13.60
CA PRO A 96 10.14 -4.80 12.69
C PRO A 96 8.98 -5.00 11.72
N CYS A 97 8.26 -3.98 11.33
CA CYS A 97 7.18 -4.02 10.34
C CYS A 97 6.09 -5.05 10.70
N PRO A 98 5.45 -4.91 11.87
CA PRO A 98 4.47 -5.91 12.31
C PRO A 98 3.24 -5.99 11.43
N VAL A 99 2.81 -4.87 10.86
CA VAL A 99 1.64 -4.86 9.96
C VAL A 99 1.99 -5.57 8.65
N ALA A 100 3.11 -5.21 8.02
CA ALA A 100 3.54 -5.90 6.81
C ALA A 100 3.69 -7.40 7.06
N SER A 101 4.22 -7.79 8.21
CA SER A 101 4.35 -9.20 8.59
C SER A 101 2.99 -9.90 8.67
N SER A 102 1.97 -9.23 9.22
CA SER A 102 0.62 -9.80 9.32
C SER A 102 -0.03 -10.02 7.95
N TYR A 103 0.43 -9.27 6.93
CA TYR A 103 -0.03 -9.43 5.55
C TYR A 103 0.87 -10.36 4.72
N GLY A 104 1.91 -10.95 5.33
CA GLY A 104 2.88 -11.76 4.59
C GLY A 104 3.77 -10.93 3.67
N SER A 105 3.89 -9.63 3.95
CA SER A 105 4.58 -8.67 3.09
C SER A 105 5.91 -8.18 3.65
N TYR A 106 6.44 -8.88 4.66
CA TYR A 106 7.76 -8.61 5.23
C TYR A 106 8.50 -9.93 5.40
N GLY A 107 9.72 -10.02 4.89
CA GLY A 107 10.45 -11.27 4.96
C GLY A 107 11.85 -11.16 4.37
N LEU A 108 12.49 -12.30 4.22
CA LEU A 108 13.86 -12.39 3.74
C LEU A 108 13.93 -12.06 2.25
N LYS A 109 14.80 -11.11 1.89
CA LYS A 109 15.09 -10.72 0.52
C LYS A 109 16.56 -10.96 0.23
N LYS A 110 16.87 -11.25 -1.04
CA LYS A 110 18.24 -11.42 -1.52
C LYS A 110 18.56 -10.39 -2.58
N PHE A 111 19.71 -9.74 -2.44
CA PHE A 111 20.18 -8.77 -3.42
C PHE A 111 21.69 -8.78 -3.45
N MET A 112 22.28 -9.05 -4.62
CA MET A 112 23.75 -9.08 -4.85
C MET A 112 24.49 -9.96 -3.83
N GLY A 113 23.96 -11.16 -3.56
CA GLY A 113 24.55 -12.12 -2.64
C GLY A 113 24.34 -11.84 -1.17
N ARG A 114 23.60 -10.78 -0.82
CA ARG A 114 23.24 -10.46 0.56
C ARG A 114 21.81 -10.83 0.86
N GLU A 115 21.59 -11.31 2.07
CA GLU A 115 20.25 -11.58 2.59
C GLU A 115 19.90 -10.51 3.64
N TYR A 116 18.67 -10.00 3.58
CA TYR A 116 18.19 -9.01 4.54
C TYR A 116 16.68 -9.08 4.66
N MET A 117 16.18 -8.64 5.81
CA MET A 117 14.73 -8.54 6.01
C MET A 117 14.22 -7.26 5.37
N GLY A 118 13.15 -7.38 4.62
CA GLY A 118 12.60 -6.23 3.92
C GLY A 118 11.14 -6.38 3.57
N MET A 119 10.52 -5.26 3.21
CA MET A 119 9.14 -5.21 2.81
C MET A 119 9.00 -5.64 1.35
N MET A 120 8.04 -6.53 1.11
CA MET A 120 7.71 -6.99 -0.24
C MET A 120 6.79 -5.98 -0.92
N ARG A 121 6.86 -5.94 -2.25
CA ARG A 121 5.94 -5.11 -3.04
C ARG A 121 4.66 -5.90 -3.29
N HIS A 122 3.77 -5.87 -2.31
CA HIS A 122 2.47 -6.53 -2.38
C HIS A 122 1.36 -5.48 -2.32
N THR A 123 0.25 -5.77 -2.97
CA THR A 123 -0.91 -4.88 -2.97
C THR A 123 -2.17 -5.67 -2.66
N PHE A 124 -3.01 -5.10 -1.82
CA PHE A 124 -4.26 -5.72 -1.37
C PHE A 124 -5.40 -4.72 -1.59
N VAL A 125 -6.54 -5.20 -2.03
CA VAL A 125 -7.77 -4.40 -2.06
C VAL A 125 -8.73 -4.97 -1.03
N VAL A 126 -9.13 -4.12 -0.09
CA VAL A 126 -10.05 -4.45 1.00
C VAL A 126 -11.43 -3.93 0.62
N ASP A 127 -12.45 -4.78 0.69
CA ASP A 127 -13.81 -4.41 0.36
C ASP A 127 -14.46 -3.56 1.49
N PRO A 128 -15.66 -3.00 1.26
CA PRO A 128 -16.32 -2.18 2.28
C PRO A 128 -16.60 -2.89 3.60
N GLU A 129 -16.64 -4.21 3.61
CA GLU A 129 -16.86 -5.01 4.83
C GLU A 129 -15.55 -5.40 5.53
N GLY A 130 -14.41 -5.03 4.96
CA GLY A 130 -13.09 -5.31 5.54
C GLY A 130 -12.48 -6.63 5.11
N LYS A 131 -13.00 -7.26 4.09
CA LYS A 131 -12.48 -8.53 3.57
C LYS A 131 -11.60 -8.28 2.35
N LEU A 132 -10.62 -9.18 2.14
CA LEU A 132 -9.73 -9.08 0.99
C LEU A 132 -10.46 -9.42 -0.30
N GLU A 133 -10.56 -8.45 -1.18
CA GLU A 133 -11.22 -8.56 -2.48
C GLU A 133 -10.23 -8.91 -3.60
N LEU A 134 -9.03 -8.34 -3.55
CA LEU A 134 -7.95 -8.60 -4.50
C LEU A 134 -6.62 -8.71 -3.76
N ILE A 135 -5.74 -9.59 -4.23
CA ILE A 135 -4.40 -9.80 -3.68
C ILE A 135 -3.40 -9.86 -4.83
N TYR A 136 -2.37 -9.00 -4.77
CA TYR A 136 -1.31 -8.98 -5.77
C TYR A 136 0.04 -9.20 -5.09
N LEU A 137 0.65 -10.36 -5.35
CA LEU A 137 1.97 -10.72 -4.82
C LEU A 137 3.08 -10.50 -5.83
N LYS A 138 2.71 -10.26 -7.10
CA LYS A 138 3.62 -9.89 -8.18
C LYS A 138 3.11 -8.60 -8.78
N VAL A 139 3.79 -7.49 -8.45
CA VAL A 139 3.33 -6.15 -8.80
C VAL A 139 4.20 -5.58 -9.90
N LYS A 140 3.57 -5.10 -10.97
CA LYS A 140 4.21 -4.25 -11.97
C LYS A 140 3.96 -2.80 -11.57
N ALA A 141 4.98 -2.15 -11.02
CA ALA A 141 4.87 -0.84 -10.38
C ALA A 141 4.21 0.20 -11.31
N GLU A 142 4.59 0.23 -12.57
CA GLU A 142 4.15 1.26 -13.52
C GLU A 142 2.70 1.14 -13.97
N ILE A 143 2.03 0.00 -13.71
CA ILE A 143 0.64 -0.24 -14.15
C ILE A 143 -0.27 -0.75 -13.04
N MET A 144 0.20 -0.80 -11.80
CA MET A 144 -0.56 -1.44 -10.71
C MET A 144 -1.92 -0.78 -10.50
N ALA A 145 -1.96 0.55 -10.50
CA ALA A 145 -3.22 1.28 -10.34
C ALA A 145 -4.20 0.98 -11.48
N ASN A 146 -3.71 0.95 -12.71
CA ASN A 146 -4.55 0.60 -13.88
C ASN A 146 -5.08 -0.83 -13.76
N GLN A 147 -4.25 -1.77 -13.33
CA GLN A 147 -4.65 -3.16 -13.19
C GLN A 147 -5.76 -3.32 -12.15
N ILE A 148 -5.64 -2.64 -11.00
CA ILE A 148 -6.67 -2.68 -9.96
C ILE A 148 -8.01 -2.17 -10.52
N LEU A 149 -8.00 -1.04 -11.20
CA LEU A 149 -9.21 -0.45 -11.77
C LEU A 149 -9.86 -1.41 -12.79
N THR A 150 -9.05 -2.03 -13.64
CA THR A 150 -9.54 -3.02 -14.60
C THR A 150 -10.16 -4.23 -13.90
N ASP A 151 -9.46 -4.77 -12.90
CA ASP A 151 -9.91 -5.96 -12.18
C ASP A 151 -11.17 -5.71 -11.35
N LEU A 152 -11.39 -4.46 -10.94
CA LEU A 152 -12.63 -4.05 -10.27
C LEU A 152 -13.76 -3.69 -11.25
N GLY A 153 -13.49 -3.74 -12.55
CA GLY A 153 -14.47 -3.39 -13.58
C GLY A 153 -14.74 -1.89 -13.70
N LEU A 154 -13.77 -1.06 -13.30
CA LEU A 154 -13.92 0.40 -13.24
C LEU A 154 -13.16 1.13 -14.36
N ALA A 155 -12.38 0.41 -15.15
CA ALA A 155 -11.63 0.99 -16.27
C ALA A 155 -11.45 -0.02 -17.41
#